data_11d91fba92602df8cb0c64046e1760b6
#
_entry.id   11d91fba92602df8cb0c64046e1760b6
#
_cell.length_a   1.000
_cell.length_b   1.000
_cell.length_c   1.000
_cell.angle_alpha   90.00
_cell.angle_beta   90.00
_cell.angle_gamma   90.00
#
_symmetry.space_group_name_H-M   'P 1'
#
loop_
_entity.id
_entity.type
_entity.pdbx_description
1 polymer ?
#
loop_
_entity_poly.entity_id
_entity_poly.type
_entity_poly.pdbx_seq_one_letter_code
_entity_poly.pdbx_strand_id
1 'polypeptide(L)'
;MDYLKILHEKPDLADEFDSLFDFFLLDELSPRDDAEGRCTFSLPGMAFARDGSGGEYHLLEDGSIGYYSSEGEADRLAESMDDLFSLLVSCICWHDCCDTKQYVDSKTLEEYGQRQRNCNLEDMDMDSLQQVSDALGIPTGEPLAPVLERFRKATQREPVYQCIFHEDDGSLTESYGLMFE
;
A
#
# COMPACT_ATOMS: atom_id res chain seq x y z
N MET A 1 8.02 14.36 3.59
CA MET A 1 6.84 15.27 3.78
C MET A 1 5.88 14.63 4.77
N ASP A 2 5.07 15.41 5.49
CA ASP A 2 4.06 14.82 6.41
C ASP A 2 2.70 14.74 5.68
N TYR A 3 2.53 13.70 4.88
CA TYR A 3 1.35 13.49 4.04
C TYR A 3 0.08 13.32 4.86
N LEU A 4 0.14 12.56 5.95
CA LEU A 4 -1.03 12.32 6.80
C LEU A 4 -1.55 13.63 7.39
N LYS A 5 -0.64 14.49 7.87
CA LYS A 5 -1.01 15.82 8.36
C LYS A 5 -1.64 16.68 7.26
N ILE A 6 -1.09 16.66 6.04
CA ILE A 6 -1.65 17.42 4.91
C ILE A 6 -3.08 16.98 4.60
N LEU A 7 -3.33 15.67 4.56
CA LEU A 7 -4.66 15.10 4.30
C LEU A 7 -5.63 15.43 5.46
N HIS A 8 -5.22 15.30 6.70
CA HIS A 8 -6.06 15.69 7.86
C HIS A 8 -6.42 17.18 7.88
N GLU A 9 -5.50 18.06 7.47
CA GLU A 9 -5.73 19.50 7.41
C GLU A 9 -6.59 19.93 6.21
N LYS A 10 -6.77 19.06 5.20
CA LYS A 10 -7.46 19.34 3.93
C LYS A 10 -8.45 18.22 3.59
N PRO A 11 -9.65 18.19 4.22
CA PRO A 11 -10.63 17.13 4.00
C PRO A 11 -11.01 16.92 2.52
N ASP A 12 -11.21 17.99 1.76
CA ASP A 12 -11.54 17.89 0.33
C ASP A 12 -10.42 17.17 -0.47
N LEU A 13 -9.15 17.37 -0.08
CA LEU A 13 -8.02 16.67 -0.69
C LEU A 13 -7.96 15.19 -0.25
N ALA A 14 -8.34 14.92 1.00
CA ALA A 14 -8.40 13.54 1.51
C ALA A 14 -9.51 12.75 0.80
N ASP A 15 -10.69 13.35 0.61
CA ASP A 15 -11.80 12.75 -0.14
C ASP A 15 -11.42 12.48 -1.60
N GLU A 16 -10.69 13.42 -2.23
CA GLU A 16 -10.19 13.24 -3.59
C GLU A 16 -9.12 12.14 -3.67
N PHE A 17 -8.21 12.10 -2.69
CA PHE A 17 -7.17 11.08 -2.59
C PHE A 17 -7.78 9.68 -2.41
N ASP A 18 -8.80 9.57 -1.56
CA ASP A 18 -9.57 8.34 -1.37
C ASP A 18 -10.23 7.89 -2.68
N SER A 19 -10.93 8.78 -3.35
CA SER A 19 -11.60 8.49 -4.64
C SER A 19 -10.63 7.99 -5.72
N LEU A 20 -9.38 8.51 -5.74
CA LEU A 20 -8.39 8.15 -6.75
C LEU A 20 -7.65 6.84 -6.44
N PHE A 21 -7.39 6.55 -5.16
CA PHE A 21 -6.46 5.49 -4.77
C PHE A 21 -7.08 4.44 -3.84
N ASP A 22 -8.40 4.52 -3.57
CA ASP A 22 -9.09 3.66 -2.61
C ASP A 22 -8.37 3.64 -1.25
N PHE A 23 -8.13 4.84 -0.69
CA PHE A 23 -7.31 5.03 0.49
C PHE A 23 -8.01 5.93 1.52
N PHE A 24 -8.72 5.32 2.46
CA PHE A 24 -9.44 5.97 3.54
C PHE A 24 -8.52 6.27 4.72
N LEU A 25 -8.16 7.53 4.91
CA LEU A 25 -7.38 7.94 6.06
C LEU A 25 -8.22 7.84 7.34
N LEU A 26 -7.69 7.22 8.40
CA LEU A 26 -8.32 7.18 9.70
C LEU A 26 -8.09 8.50 10.46
N ASP A 27 -9.06 8.95 11.25
CA ASP A 27 -8.96 10.19 12.05
C ASP A 27 -7.77 10.16 13.04
N GLU A 28 -7.47 8.99 13.55
CA GLU A 28 -6.34 8.73 14.46
C GLU A 28 -5.77 7.33 14.23
N LEU A 29 -4.53 7.12 14.66
CA LEU A 29 -3.94 5.77 14.66
C LEU A 29 -4.77 4.85 15.55
N SER A 30 -5.14 3.69 15.03
CA SER A 30 -5.95 2.71 15.75
C SER A 30 -5.25 1.37 15.88
N PRO A 31 -5.61 0.52 16.87
CA PRO A 31 -5.20 -0.88 16.86
C PRO A 31 -5.60 -1.52 15.52
N ARG A 32 -4.73 -2.39 15.01
CA ARG A 32 -5.00 -3.20 13.83
C ARG A 32 -6.16 -4.16 14.08
N ASP A 33 -6.88 -4.52 13.02
CA ASP A 33 -7.89 -5.58 13.11
C ASP A 33 -7.21 -6.91 13.49
N ASP A 34 -7.61 -7.49 14.62
CA ASP A 34 -7.09 -8.76 15.13
C ASP A 34 -8.02 -9.93 14.83
N ALA A 35 -9.02 -9.73 13.96
CA ALA A 35 -10.06 -10.72 13.65
C ALA A 35 -10.68 -11.34 14.91
N GLU A 36 -11.11 -10.48 15.84
CA GLU A 36 -11.72 -10.89 17.11
C GLU A 36 -10.74 -11.66 18.04
N GLY A 37 -9.48 -11.27 18.05
CA GLY A 37 -8.43 -11.87 18.87
C GLY A 37 -7.83 -13.15 18.28
N ARG A 38 -8.16 -13.48 17.03
CA ARG A 38 -7.61 -14.65 16.34
C ARG A 38 -6.36 -14.36 15.52
N CYS A 39 -5.94 -13.09 15.46
CA CYS A 39 -4.75 -12.69 14.73
C CYS A 39 -3.73 -12.04 15.65
N THR A 40 -2.46 -12.34 15.39
CA THR A 40 -1.32 -11.57 15.90
C THR A 40 -0.40 -11.20 14.75
N PHE A 41 0.30 -10.07 14.87
CA PHE A 41 1.17 -9.59 13.81
C PHE A 41 2.64 -9.75 14.21
N SER A 42 3.49 -10.15 13.26
CA SER A 42 4.93 -10.40 13.49
C SER A 42 5.71 -9.15 13.89
N LEU A 43 5.23 -7.96 13.50
CA LEU A 43 5.85 -6.67 13.83
C LEU A 43 4.81 -5.75 14.48
N PRO A 44 5.20 -4.96 15.49
CA PRO A 44 4.31 -3.98 16.10
C PRO A 44 4.00 -2.82 15.14
N GLY A 45 2.82 -2.24 15.26
CA GLY A 45 2.35 -1.12 14.44
C GLY A 45 0.91 -0.74 14.74
N MET A 46 0.42 0.29 14.07
CA MET A 46 -0.94 0.81 14.20
C MET A 46 -1.55 1.04 12.82
N ALA A 47 -2.84 0.78 12.68
CA ALA A 47 -3.57 1.14 11.47
C ALA A 47 -3.70 2.67 11.35
N PHE A 48 -3.50 3.22 10.16
CA PHE A 48 -3.64 4.64 9.87
C PHE A 48 -4.51 4.93 8.66
N ALA A 49 -4.75 3.93 7.82
CA ALA A 49 -5.67 4.01 6.67
C ALA A 49 -6.26 2.64 6.36
N ARG A 50 -7.33 2.63 5.57
CA ARG A 50 -8.00 1.43 5.04
C ARG A 50 -8.26 1.58 3.56
N ASP A 51 -8.55 0.48 2.89
CA ASP A 51 -9.15 0.49 1.56
C ASP A 51 -10.64 0.08 1.60
N GLY A 52 -11.32 0.23 0.48
CA GLY A 52 -12.75 -0.10 0.37
C GLY A 52 -13.05 -1.59 0.41
N SER A 53 -12.06 -2.46 0.27
CA SER A 53 -12.19 -3.91 0.41
C SER A 53 -12.06 -4.40 1.86
N GLY A 54 -11.68 -3.50 2.77
CA GLY A 54 -11.45 -3.80 4.19
C GLY A 54 -10.00 -4.14 4.53
N GLY A 55 -9.07 -3.90 3.62
CA GLY A 55 -7.64 -3.96 3.90
C GLY A 55 -7.19 -2.78 4.77
N GLU A 56 -6.12 -2.97 5.53
CA GLU A 56 -5.57 -1.96 6.44
C GLU A 56 -4.11 -1.64 6.12
N TYR A 57 -3.78 -0.33 6.13
CA TYR A 57 -2.41 0.18 6.06
C TYR A 57 -1.88 0.43 7.46
N HIS A 58 -0.75 -0.15 7.79
CA HIS A 58 -0.17 -0.14 9.13
C HIS A 58 1.15 0.63 9.17
N LEU A 59 1.23 1.65 10.04
CA LEU A 59 2.51 2.28 10.37
C LEU A 59 3.22 1.39 11.38
N LEU A 60 4.33 0.78 10.96
CA LEU A 60 5.16 -0.08 11.79
C LEU A 60 6.12 0.75 12.65
N GLU A 61 6.59 0.19 13.78
CA GLU A 61 7.47 0.91 14.72
C GLU A 61 8.81 1.35 14.09
N ASP A 62 9.28 0.65 13.06
CA ASP A 62 10.50 1.01 12.33
C ASP A 62 10.28 2.09 11.24
N GLY A 63 9.06 2.62 11.13
CA GLY A 63 8.66 3.64 10.17
C GLY A 63 8.30 3.11 8.78
N SER A 64 8.41 1.81 8.55
CA SER A 64 7.93 1.17 7.32
C SER A 64 6.40 0.97 7.35
N ILE A 65 5.85 0.66 6.20
CA ILE A 65 4.40 0.48 6.03
C ILE A 65 4.11 -0.99 5.76
N GLY A 66 3.27 -1.59 6.61
CA GLY A 66 2.67 -2.89 6.38
C GLY A 66 1.27 -2.73 5.76
N TYR A 67 0.82 -3.77 5.11
CA TYR A 67 -0.56 -3.91 4.64
C TYR A 67 -1.10 -5.28 5.04
N TYR A 68 -2.37 -5.31 5.40
CA TYR A 68 -3.12 -6.53 5.72
C TYR A 68 -4.44 -6.50 4.96
N SER A 69 -4.66 -7.47 4.09
CA SER A 69 -5.88 -7.56 3.28
C SER A 69 -7.02 -8.22 4.03
N SER A 70 -8.26 -7.96 3.61
CA SER A 70 -9.45 -8.69 4.09
C SER A 70 -9.43 -10.18 3.75
N GLU A 71 -8.59 -10.60 2.81
CA GLU A 71 -8.39 -12.01 2.40
C GLU A 71 -7.33 -12.73 3.26
N GLY A 72 -6.68 -12.00 4.19
CA GLY A 72 -5.69 -12.57 5.10
C GLY A 72 -4.24 -12.52 4.58
N GLU A 73 -3.98 -11.81 3.49
CA GLU A 73 -2.63 -11.55 3.02
C GLU A 73 -2.00 -10.45 3.88
N ALA A 74 -0.73 -10.56 4.19
CA ALA A 74 -0.01 -9.48 4.87
C ALA A 74 1.44 -9.42 4.41
N ASP A 75 1.94 -8.21 4.19
CA ASP A 75 3.34 -7.98 3.84
C ASP A 75 3.73 -6.53 4.11
N ARG A 76 5.04 -6.24 4.06
CA ARG A 76 5.53 -4.85 4.07
C ARG A 76 5.35 -4.25 2.69
N LEU A 77 4.57 -3.18 2.59
CA LEU A 77 4.23 -2.52 1.33
C LEU A 77 5.27 -1.48 0.92
N ALA A 78 5.85 -0.75 1.88
CA ALA A 78 6.81 0.31 1.63
C ALA A 78 7.81 0.49 2.80
N GLU A 79 8.99 1.03 2.50
CA GLU A 79 10.02 1.34 3.51
C GLU A 79 9.75 2.64 4.27
N SER A 80 8.89 3.49 3.72
CA SER A 80 8.54 4.80 4.28
C SER A 80 7.21 5.32 3.75
N MET A 81 6.68 6.38 4.37
CA MET A 81 5.53 7.11 3.83
C MET A 81 5.82 7.70 2.44
N ASP A 82 7.03 8.22 2.20
CA ASP A 82 7.39 8.75 0.88
C ASP A 82 7.32 7.64 -0.19
N ASP A 83 7.76 6.42 0.11
CA ASP A 83 7.67 5.28 -0.81
C ASP A 83 6.23 4.81 -1.01
N LEU A 84 5.41 4.78 0.06
CA LEU A 84 3.99 4.45 -0.06
C LEU A 84 3.26 5.43 -0.98
N PHE A 85 3.36 6.73 -0.70
CA PHE A 85 2.65 7.73 -1.47
C PHE A 85 3.17 7.81 -2.92
N SER A 86 4.49 7.61 -3.13
CA SER A 86 5.05 7.44 -4.48
C SER A 86 4.45 6.22 -5.20
N LEU A 87 4.27 5.10 -4.51
CA LEU A 87 3.66 3.88 -5.06
C LEU A 87 2.21 4.12 -5.47
N LEU A 88 1.39 4.69 -4.57
CA LEU A 88 -0.03 4.99 -4.83
C LEU A 88 -0.20 5.92 -6.03
N VAL A 89 0.48 7.08 -6.05
CA VAL A 89 0.36 8.07 -7.13
C VAL A 89 0.94 7.55 -8.45
N SER A 90 2.00 6.74 -8.41
CA SER A 90 2.63 6.24 -9.63
C SER A 90 1.87 5.06 -10.25
N CYS A 91 1.39 4.12 -9.46
CA CYS A 91 0.74 2.90 -9.95
C CYS A 91 -0.78 3.03 -10.05
N ILE A 92 -1.40 3.95 -9.30
CA ILE A 92 -2.84 4.12 -9.10
C ILE A 92 -3.42 2.95 -8.31
N CYS A 93 -3.37 1.74 -8.82
CA CYS A 93 -3.68 0.49 -8.12
C CYS A 93 -2.41 -0.35 -8.01
N TRP A 94 -1.80 -0.39 -6.85
CA TRP A 94 -0.56 -1.15 -6.64
C TRP A 94 -0.79 -2.67 -6.66
N HIS A 95 -2.01 -3.14 -6.34
CA HIS A 95 -2.38 -4.56 -6.37
C HIS A 95 -2.16 -5.17 -7.76
N ASP A 96 -2.40 -4.39 -8.83
CA ASP A 96 -2.16 -4.83 -10.22
C ASP A 96 -0.69 -4.98 -10.57
N CYS A 97 0.22 -4.57 -9.67
CA CYS A 97 1.65 -4.57 -9.90
C CYS A 97 2.39 -5.72 -9.21
N CYS A 98 1.70 -6.78 -8.78
CA CYS A 98 2.26 -7.87 -7.97
C CYS A 98 2.75 -9.10 -8.76
N ASP A 99 2.66 -9.13 -10.12
CA ASP A 99 3.13 -10.28 -10.92
C ASP A 99 4.67 -10.39 -10.93
N THR A 100 5.19 -11.34 -10.12
CA THR A 100 6.65 -11.57 -9.99
C THR A 100 7.37 -11.88 -11.28
N LYS A 101 6.67 -12.46 -12.27
CA LYS A 101 7.26 -12.81 -13.59
C LYS A 101 7.68 -11.57 -14.37
N GLN A 102 7.20 -10.39 -13.99
CA GLN A 102 7.56 -9.12 -14.64
C GLN A 102 8.81 -8.47 -14.01
N TYR A 103 9.22 -8.90 -12.83
CA TYR A 103 10.35 -8.33 -12.08
C TYR A 103 11.71 -8.97 -12.47
N VAL A 104 11.96 -9.10 -13.78
CA VAL A 104 13.19 -9.74 -14.31
C VAL A 104 14.28 -8.74 -14.66
N ASP A 105 13.93 -7.58 -15.17
CA ASP A 105 14.81 -6.45 -15.46
C ASP A 105 14.03 -5.13 -15.49
N SER A 106 14.74 -4.00 -15.36
CA SER A 106 14.11 -2.67 -15.25
C SER A 106 13.30 -2.28 -16.51
N LYS A 107 13.64 -2.77 -17.69
CA LYS A 107 12.89 -2.47 -18.91
C LYS A 107 11.55 -3.20 -18.92
N THR A 108 11.55 -4.49 -18.66
CA THR A 108 10.33 -5.31 -18.57
C THR A 108 9.41 -4.78 -17.48
N LEU A 109 9.99 -4.40 -16.32
CA LEU A 109 9.26 -3.86 -15.20
C LEU A 109 8.64 -2.50 -15.53
N GLU A 110 9.35 -1.61 -16.25
CA GLU A 110 8.83 -0.34 -16.72
C GLU A 110 7.64 -0.53 -17.68
N GLU A 111 7.81 -1.41 -18.69
CA GLU A 111 6.74 -1.72 -19.64
C GLU A 111 5.51 -2.33 -18.97
N TYR A 112 5.71 -3.16 -17.96
CA TYR A 112 4.64 -3.72 -17.13
C TYR A 112 3.92 -2.64 -16.33
N GLY A 113 4.65 -1.85 -15.55
CA GLY A 113 4.08 -0.79 -14.74
C GLY A 113 3.30 0.22 -15.58
N GLN A 114 3.86 0.66 -16.72
CA GLN A 114 3.17 1.57 -17.65
C GLN A 114 1.87 0.97 -18.20
N ARG A 115 1.85 -0.32 -18.50
CA ARG A 115 0.64 -1.01 -18.98
C ARG A 115 -0.44 -1.02 -17.90
N GLN A 116 -0.11 -1.40 -16.65
CA GLN A 116 -1.06 -1.43 -15.54
C GLN A 116 -1.59 -0.01 -15.25
N ARG A 117 -0.68 0.95 -15.14
CA ARG A 117 -1.06 2.35 -14.94
C ARG A 117 -2.01 2.86 -16.03
N ASN A 118 -1.71 2.61 -17.30
CA ASN A 118 -2.56 3.07 -18.41
C ASN A 118 -3.96 2.47 -18.33
N CYS A 119 -4.11 1.20 -17.96
CA CYS A 119 -5.42 0.59 -17.74
C CYS A 119 -6.19 1.32 -16.62
N ASN A 120 -5.53 1.64 -15.52
CA ASN A 120 -6.15 2.30 -14.38
C ASN A 120 -6.49 3.78 -14.64
N LEU A 121 -5.80 4.41 -15.60
CA LEU A 121 -6.05 5.81 -15.99
C LEU A 121 -7.21 5.97 -16.99
N GLU A 122 -7.72 4.90 -17.62
CA GLU A 122 -8.73 5.02 -18.69
C GLU A 122 -10.00 5.74 -18.24
N ASP A 123 -10.44 5.53 -16.99
CA ASP A 123 -11.65 6.11 -16.42
C ASP A 123 -11.37 7.17 -15.33
N MET A 124 -10.09 7.59 -15.17
CA MET A 124 -9.68 8.48 -14.09
C MET A 124 -9.76 9.95 -14.48
N ASP A 125 -10.18 10.81 -13.54
CA ASP A 125 -10.08 12.27 -13.70
C ASP A 125 -8.60 12.72 -13.57
N MET A 126 -8.02 13.05 -14.72
CA MET A 126 -6.63 13.49 -14.80
C MET A 126 -6.37 14.85 -14.16
N ASP A 127 -7.38 15.72 -14.10
CA ASP A 127 -7.25 17.03 -13.44
C ASP A 127 -7.21 16.84 -11.93
N SER A 128 -8.01 15.95 -11.37
CA SER A 128 -7.99 15.56 -9.97
C SER A 128 -6.65 14.89 -9.60
N LEU A 129 -6.18 13.96 -10.40
CA LEU A 129 -4.88 13.32 -10.19
C LEU A 129 -3.74 14.36 -10.15
N GLN A 130 -3.74 15.33 -11.05
CA GLN A 130 -2.73 16.38 -11.08
C GLN A 130 -2.83 17.29 -9.85
N GLN A 131 -4.04 17.67 -9.43
CA GLN A 131 -4.25 18.50 -8.23
C GLN A 131 -3.73 17.80 -6.95
N VAL A 132 -4.07 16.53 -6.78
CA VAL A 132 -3.59 15.73 -5.65
C VAL A 132 -2.08 15.60 -5.67
N SER A 133 -1.50 15.28 -6.82
CA SER A 133 -0.05 15.17 -7.02
C SER A 133 0.68 16.46 -6.66
N ASP A 134 0.20 17.61 -7.16
CA ASP A 134 0.77 18.91 -6.87
C ASP A 134 0.66 19.28 -5.38
N ALA A 135 -0.49 19.01 -4.77
CA ALA A 135 -0.74 19.29 -3.36
C ALA A 135 0.15 18.47 -2.41
N LEU A 136 0.49 17.25 -2.81
CA LEU A 136 1.37 16.36 -2.07
C LEU A 136 2.85 16.46 -2.51
N GLY A 137 3.15 17.20 -3.58
CA GLY A 137 4.50 17.33 -4.12
C GLY A 137 5.08 16.03 -4.68
N ILE A 138 4.22 15.14 -5.21
CA ILE A 138 4.60 13.85 -5.76
C ILE A 138 4.40 13.91 -7.28
N PRO A 139 5.45 13.76 -8.10
CA PRO A 139 5.30 13.85 -9.55
C PRO A 139 4.57 12.63 -10.14
N THR A 140 3.62 12.88 -11.05
CA THR A 140 2.82 11.82 -11.72
C THR A 140 3.57 11.11 -12.86
N GLY A 141 4.71 11.62 -13.29
CA GLY A 141 5.44 11.16 -14.48
C GLY A 141 6.77 10.47 -14.19
N GLU A 142 7.01 9.99 -12.98
CA GLU A 142 8.24 9.26 -12.66
C GLU A 142 8.27 7.89 -13.36
N PRO A 143 9.47 7.38 -13.72
CA PRO A 143 9.62 6.00 -14.17
C PRO A 143 9.08 5.01 -13.13
N LEU A 144 8.32 4.00 -13.58
CA LEU A 144 7.67 3.05 -12.69
C LEU A 144 8.61 1.96 -12.19
N ALA A 145 9.59 1.55 -12.99
CA ALA A 145 10.52 0.50 -12.59
C ALA A 145 11.20 0.76 -11.22
N PRO A 146 11.76 1.96 -10.93
CA PRO A 146 12.34 2.23 -9.63
C PRO A 146 11.33 2.21 -8.47
N VAL A 147 10.08 2.61 -8.72
CA VAL A 147 8.99 2.58 -7.72
C VAL A 147 8.66 1.13 -7.40
N LEU A 148 8.45 0.30 -8.41
CA LEU A 148 8.12 -1.12 -8.27
C LEU A 148 9.29 -1.94 -7.69
N GLU A 149 10.54 -1.59 -8.01
CA GLU A 149 11.72 -2.20 -7.38
C GLU A 149 11.78 -1.92 -5.87
N ARG A 150 11.45 -0.69 -5.43
CA ARG A 150 11.35 -0.35 -3.99
C ARG A 150 10.21 -1.11 -3.33
N PHE A 151 9.04 -1.19 -3.96
CA PHE A 151 7.92 -1.98 -3.48
C PHE A 151 8.33 -3.45 -3.26
N ARG A 152 8.85 -4.13 -4.27
CA ARG A 152 9.31 -5.52 -4.13
C ARG A 152 10.38 -5.68 -3.05
N LYS A 153 11.32 -4.73 -2.95
CA LYS A 153 12.36 -4.78 -1.92
C LYS A 153 11.77 -4.70 -0.51
N ALA A 154 10.73 -3.88 -0.32
CA ALA A 154 10.05 -3.79 0.97
C ALA A 154 9.42 -5.13 1.37
N THR A 155 8.75 -5.83 0.43
CA THR A 155 8.14 -7.14 0.72
C THR A 155 9.18 -8.23 1.07
N GLN A 156 10.40 -8.11 0.59
CA GLN A 156 11.48 -9.06 0.84
C GLN A 156 12.34 -8.74 2.09
N ARG A 157 12.03 -7.63 2.77
CA ARG A 157 12.83 -7.18 3.92
C ARG A 157 12.55 -8.01 5.15
N GLU A 158 13.63 -8.53 5.77
CA GLU A 158 13.58 -9.20 7.07
C GLU A 158 13.61 -8.20 8.25
N PRO A 159 12.91 -8.49 9.36
CA PRO A 159 11.92 -9.57 9.49
C PRO A 159 10.68 -9.28 8.65
N VAL A 160 10.10 -10.33 8.05
CA VAL A 160 8.88 -10.20 7.24
C VAL A 160 7.71 -9.74 8.09
N TYR A 161 6.83 -8.94 7.50
CA TYR A 161 5.57 -8.54 8.12
C TYR A 161 4.50 -9.57 7.76
N GLN A 162 3.91 -10.21 8.76
CA GLN A 162 2.92 -11.27 8.62
C GLN A 162 1.80 -11.12 9.64
N CYS A 163 0.61 -11.57 9.28
CA CYS A 163 -0.47 -11.88 10.21
C CYS A 163 -0.39 -13.38 10.56
N ILE A 164 -0.47 -13.73 11.82
CA ILE A 164 -0.43 -15.09 12.33
C ILE A 164 -1.82 -15.41 12.88
N PHE A 165 -2.51 -16.35 12.24
CA PHE A 165 -3.84 -16.80 12.64
C PHE A 165 -3.74 -17.91 13.69
N HIS A 166 -4.57 -17.80 14.72
CA HIS A 166 -4.71 -18.76 15.81
C HIS A 166 -5.96 -19.59 15.56
N GLU A 167 -5.78 -20.82 15.12
CA GLU A 167 -6.88 -21.74 14.83
C GLU A 167 -7.51 -22.30 16.11
N ASP A 168 -8.77 -22.72 16.03
CA ASP A 168 -9.52 -23.28 17.18
C ASP A 168 -8.88 -24.52 17.77
N ASP A 169 -8.10 -25.28 16.99
CA ASP A 169 -7.38 -26.48 17.44
C ASP A 169 -6.00 -26.15 18.08
N GLY A 170 -5.65 -24.87 18.15
CA GLY A 170 -4.39 -24.37 18.71
C GLY A 170 -3.21 -24.37 17.72
N SER A 171 -3.44 -24.70 16.45
CA SER A 171 -2.44 -24.54 15.39
C SER A 171 -2.29 -23.06 15.00
N LEU A 172 -1.17 -22.74 14.39
CA LEU A 172 -0.87 -21.40 13.87
C LEU A 172 -0.74 -21.48 12.36
N THR A 173 -1.36 -20.53 11.67
CA THR A 173 -1.25 -20.37 10.22
C THR A 173 -0.73 -18.97 9.91
N GLU A 174 0.39 -18.87 9.21
CA GLU A 174 0.93 -17.59 8.74
C GLU A 174 0.13 -17.08 7.53
N SER A 175 -0.02 -15.77 7.44
CA SER A 175 -0.63 -15.13 6.27
C SER A 175 0.19 -15.41 5.00
N TYR A 176 -0.50 -15.40 3.88
CA TYR A 176 0.15 -15.32 2.59
C TYR A 176 0.79 -13.94 2.43
N GLY A 177 1.94 -13.86 1.75
CA GLY A 177 2.51 -12.58 1.33
C GLY A 177 1.59 -11.89 0.32
N LEU A 178 1.78 -10.60 0.12
CA LEU A 178 1.11 -9.86 -0.96
C LEU A 178 1.41 -10.56 -2.29
N MET A 179 0.40 -10.96 -3.03
CA MET A 179 0.35 -11.79 -4.24
C MET A 179 1.57 -11.75 -5.19
N PHE A 180 2.77 -11.66 -4.64
CA PHE A 180 4.02 -11.85 -5.35
C PHE A 180 4.28 -13.35 -5.54
N GLU A 181 3.57 -13.97 -6.48
CA GLU A 181 3.78 -15.36 -6.91
C GLU A 181 4.88 -15.51 -7.96
#